data_13f9c5674a1111253dadd92662a17363
#
_entry.id   13f9c5674a1111253dadd92662a17363
#
_cell.length_a   1.000
_cell.length_b   1.000
_cell.length_c   1.000
_cell.angle_alpha   90.00
_cell.angle_beta   90.00
_cell.angle_gamma   90.00
#
_symmetry.space_group_name_H-M   'P 1'
#
loop_
_entity.id
_entity.type
_entity.pdbx_description
1 polymer ?
#
loop_
_entity_poly.entity_id
_entity_poly.type
_entity_poly.pdbx_seq_one_letter_code
_entity_poly.pdbx_strand_id
1 'polypeptide(L)'
;MPLLNHEVGGVTVTLEDDMTKLDPAMKKGATLTLTDRQAELLMQSRYAMDDDRNTQRMRRQQIFLNAFMKKIKKQNAGDVNATVKLYDRLRPYATTDIKMNDLTALLKDMQGYTDKGIITIDGTSKIGEKLHDGKKHWEFYMDKDSLETSMKQLYPLVQEKGK
;
A
#
# COMPACT_ATOMS: atom_id res chain seq x y z
N MET A 1 3.45 7.03 -7.97
CA MET A 1 2.64 5.82 -8.24
C MET A 1 2.41 5.54 -9.72
N PRO A 2 2.10 6.53 -10.61
CA PRO A 2 2.06 6.27 -12.06
C PRO A 2 3.34 5.61 -12.59
N LEU A 3 4.51 6.08 -12.13
CA LEU A 3 5.80 5.51 -12.51
C LEU A 3 5.92 4.02 -12.15
N LEU A 4 5.54 3.61 -10.93
CA LEU A 4 5.58 2.20 -10.53
C LEU A 4 4.67 1.35 -11.41
N ASN A 5 3.48 1.86 -11.72
CA ASN A 5 2.53 1.19 -12.61
C ASN A 5 3.10 1.02 -14.01
N HIS A 6 3.69 2.08 -14.56
CA HIS A 6 4.33 2.09 -15.87
C HIS A 6 5.45 1.05 -15.96
N GLU A 7 6.36 1.07 -15.00
CA GLU A 7 7.59 0.25 -15.00
C GLU A 7 7.31 -1.26 -14.91
N VAL A 8 6.16 -1.65 -14.35
CA VAL A 8 5.75 -3.07 -14.31
C VAL A 8 4.80 -3.45 -15.44
N GLY A 9 4.49 -2.52 -16.37
CA GLY A 9 3.54 -2.76 -17.46
C GLY A 9 2.08 -2.85 -16.98
N GLY A 10 1.67 -1.97 -16.08
CA GLY A 10 0.32 -1.88 -15.51
C GLY A 10 0.05 -2.90 -14.40
N VAL A 11 -0.62 -2.49 -13.36
CA VAL A 11 -1.04 -3.34 -12.24
C VAL A 11 -2.50 -3.72 -12.42
N THR A 12 -2.82 -5.00 -12.32
CA THR A 12 -4.21 -5.48 -12.42
C THR A 12 -4.84 -5.54 -11.04
N VAL A 13 -5.96 -4.83 -10.87
CA VAL A 13 -6.72 -4.76 -9.62
C VAL A 13 -8.20 -5.00 -9.85
N THR A 14 -8.90 -5.48 -8.84
CA THR A 14 -10.37 -5.46 -8.78
C THR A 14 -10.81 -4.30 -7.92
N LEU A 15 -11.65 -3.42 -8.46
CA LEU A 15 -12.09 -2.20 -7.79
C LEU A 15 -13.17 -2.52 -6.76
N GLU A 16 -12.98 -2.06 -5.54
CA GLU A 16 -13.99 -2.18 -4.46
C GLU A 16 -14.93 -0.97 -4.41
N ASP A 17 -14.48 0.17 -4.93
CA ASP A 17 -15.22 1.43 -4.97
C ASP A 17 -15.71 1.74 -6.39
N ASP A 18 -16.81 2.48 -6.50
CA ASP A 18 -17.22 3.08 -7.77
C ASP A 18 -16.46 4.39 -7.98
N MET A 19 -15.65 4.43 -9.01
CA MET A 19 -14.85 5.59 -9.39
C MET A 19 -15.24 6.12 -10.78
N THR A 20 -16.43 5.79 -11.29
CA THR A 20 -16.90 6.17 -12.62
C THR A 20 -17.01 7.68 -12.82
N LYS A 21 -17.17 8.46 -11.75
CA LYS A 21 -17.11 9.93 -11.79
C LYS A 21 -15.73 10.47 -12.21
N LEU A 22 -14.67 9.68 -12.06
CA LEU A 22 -13.28 10.04 -12.37
C LEU A 22 -12.82 9.42 -13.70
N ASP A 23 -13.20 8.16 -13.94
CA ASP A 23 -12.93 7.42 -15.16
C ASP A 23 -14.07 6.40 -15.40
N PRO A 24 -14.80 6.47 -16.53
CA PRO A 24 -15.96 5.61 -16.80
C PRO A 24 -15.66 4.10 -16.76
N ALA A 25 -14.40 3.69 -16.98
CA ALA A 25 -14.00 2.29 -16.90
C ALA A 25 -13.84 1.79 -15.45
N MET A 26 -13.69 2.71 -14.49
CA MET A 26 -13.41 2.37 -13.10
C MET A 26 -14.67 2.10 -12.28
N LYS A 27 -15.47 1.12 -12.72
CA LYS A 27 -16.69 0.68 -12.03
C LYS A 27 -16.35 -0.23 -10.85
N LYS A 28 -17.15 -0.15 -9.79
CA LYS A 28 -17.09 -1.11 -8.67
C LYS A 28 -17.22 -2.55 -9.18
N GLY A 29 -16.35 -3.43 -8.73
CA GLY A 29 -16.27 -4.84 -9.14
C GLY A 29 -15.53 -5.09 -10.46
N ALA A 30 -15.17 -4.05 -11.21
CA ALA A 30 -14.39 -4.22 -12.44
C ALA A 30 -12.96 -4.65 -12.12
N THR A 31 -12.44 -5.61 -12.90
CA THR A 31 -11.02 -5.99 -12.86
C THR A 31 -10.32 -5.35 -14.05
N LEU A 32 -9.36 -4.47 -13.77
CA LEU A 32 -8.67 -3.66 -14.79
C LEU A 32 -7.16 -3.79 -14.63
N THR A 33 -6.45 -3.86 -15.76
CA THR A 33 -5.03 -3.50 -15.79
C THR A 33 -4.94 -2.00 -15.93
N LEU A 34 -4.52 -1.34 -14.86
CA LEU A 34 -4.56 0.11 -14.76
C LEU A 34 -3.62 0.78 -15.76
N THR A 35 -4.11 1.83 -16.43
CA THR A 35 -3.25 2.84 -17.03
C THR A 35 -2.57 3.67 -15.95
N ASP A 36 -1.53 4.42 -16.29
CA ASP A 36 -0.81 5.26 -15.31
C ASP A 36 -1.73 6.31 -14.70
N ARG A 37 -2.66 6.85 -15.49
CA ARG A 37 -3.69 7.79 -15.01
C ARG A 37 -4.67 7.12 -14.05
N GLN A 38 -5.12 5.91 -14.35
CA GLN A 38 -6.02 5.16 -13.46
C GLN A 38 -5.32 4.77 -12.15
N ALA A 39 -4.04 4.42 -12.20
CA ALA A 39 -3.23 4.16 -11.01
C ALA A 39 -3.12 5.42 -10.13
N GLU A 40 -2.93 6.59 -10.73
CA GLU A 40 -2.92 7.86 -10.01
C GLU A 40 -4.28 8.15 -9.36
N LEU A 41 -5.36 8.03 -10.11
CA LEU A 41 -6.72 8.22 -9.59
C LEU A 41 -7.01 7.27 -8.43
N LEU A 42 -6.71 5.98 -8.56
CA LEU A 42 -6.91 4.98 -7.52
C LEU A 42 -6.20 5.35 -6.21
N MET A 43 -4.97 5.86 -6.31
CA MET A 43 -4.09 6.10 -5.16
C MET A 43 -4.32 7.45 -4.48
N GLN A 44 -4.69 8.48 -5.23
CA GLN A 44 -4.70 9.85 -4.72
C GLN A 44 -6.10 10.42 -4.50
N SER A 45 -7.12 9.92 -5.21
CA SER A 45 -8.45 10.54 -5.17
C SER A 45 -9.08 10.48 -3.78
N ARG A 46 -9.53 11.64 -3.34
CA ARG A 46 -10.32 11.83 -2.12
C ARG A 46 -11.73 12.33 -2.44
N TYR A 47 -11.87 13.07 -3.55
CA TYR A 47 -13.09 13.74 -3.97
C TYR A 47 -13.84 12.93 -5.03
N ALA A 48 -15.09 13.28 -5.24
CA ALA A 48 -16.01 12.61 -6.16
C ALA A 48 -16.36 11.15 -5.78
N MET A 49 -16.09 10.77 -4.54
CA MET A 49 -16.48 9.49 -3.94
C MET A 49 -17.63 9.76 -2.96
N ASP A 50 -18.49 8.78 -2.75
CA ASP A 50 -19.62 8.89 -1.80
C ASP A 50 -19.15 8.93 -0.35
N ASP A 51 -17.91 8.49 -0.09
CA ASP A 51 -17.23 8.59 1.19
C ASP A 51 -15.79 9.09 0.96
N ASP A 52 -15.52 10.34 1.34
CA ASP A 52 -14.23 11.01 1.21
C ASP A 52 -13.24 10.67 2.32
N ARG A 53 -13.56 9.69 3.18
CA ARG A 53 -12.73 9.30 4.30
C ARG A 53 -11.37 8.77 3.86
N ASN A 54 -10.37 9.08 4.66
CA ASN A 54 -9.01 8.60 4.47
C ASN A 54 -8.91 7.06 4.45
N THR A 55 -9.81 6.37 5.14
CA THR A 55 -9.87 4.90 5.24
C THR A 55 -10.04 4.25 3.88
N GLN A 56 -10.95 4.74 3.03
CA GLN A 56 -11.15 4.18 1.69
C GLN A 56 -9.92 4.40 0.80
N ARG A 57 -9.29 5.58 0.88
CA ARG A 57 -8.04 5.80 0.15
C ARG A 57 -6.95 4.84 0.60
N MET A 58 -6.77 4.62 1.90
CA MET A 58 -5.80 3.65 2.42
C MET A 58 -6.09 2.23 1.90
N ARG A 59 -7.36 1.84 1.85
CA ARG A 59 -7.78 0.54 1.31
C ARG A 59 -7.43 0.39 -0.18
N ARG A 60 -7.70 1.42 -1.00
CA ARG A 60 -7.29 1.43 -2.41
C ARG A 60 -5.77 1.35 -2.58
N GLN A 61 -5.02 2.06 -1.75
CA GLN A 61 -3.56 1.98 -1.71
C GLN A 61 -3.08 0.57 -1.38
N GLN A 62 -3.72 -0.10 -0.45
CA GLN A 62 -3.43 -1.48 -0.07
C GLN A 62 -3.71 -2.46 -1.21
N ILE A 63 -4.87 -2.31 -1.89
CA ILE A 63 -5.24 -3.13 -3.06
C ILE A 63 -4.17 -3.00 -4.14
N PHE A 64 -3.76 -1.77 -4.48
CA PHE A 64 -2.71 -1.52 -5.46
C PHE A 64 -1.38 -2.14 -5.04
N LEU A 65 -0.93 -1.90 -3.81
CA LEU A 65 0.34 -2.40 -3.31
C LEU A 65 0.39 -3.93 -3.32
N ASN A 66 -0.67 -4.59 -2.86
CA ASN A 66 -0.76 -6.06 -2.86
C ASN A 66 -0.69 -6.63 -4.29
N ALA A 67 -1.40 -6.01 -5.23
CA ALA A 67 -1.39 -6.43 -6.63
C ALA A 67 -0.02 -6.18 -7.28
N PHE A 68 0.60 -5.04 -6.99
CA PHE A 68 1.95 -4.69 -7.42
C PHE A 68 2.98 -5.72 -6.91
N MET A 69 2.96 -6.04 -5.62
CA MET A 69 3.87 -7.02 -5.02
C MET A 69 3.70 -8.43 -5.62
N LYS A 70 2.45 -8.85 -5.86
CA LYS A 70 2.19 -10.12 -6.56
C LYS A 70 2.79 -10.13 -7.96
N LYS A 71 2.66 -9.02 -8.69
CA LYS A 71 3.22 -8.89 -10.03
C LYS A 71 4.75 -8.94 -10.02
N ILE A 72 5.40 -8.21 -9.11
CA ILE A 72 6.86 -8.26 -8.92
C ILE A 72 7.34 -9.67 -8.58
N LYS A 73 6.69 -10.35 -7.61
CA LYS A 73 7.04 -11.74 -7.28
C LYS A 73 6.95 -12.67 -8.49
N LYS A 74 5.89 -12.52 -9.29
CA LYS A 74 5.71 -13.32 -10.53
C LYS A 74 6.79 -13.01 -11.57
N GLN A 75 7.16 -11.75 -11.75
CA GLN A 75 8.23 -11.37 -12.68
C GLN A 75 9.59 -11.88 -12.21
N ASN A 76 9.88 -11.83 -10.90
CA ASN A 76 11.13 -12.32 -10.32
C ASN A 76 11.28 -13.83 -10.35
N ALA A 77 10.19 -14.58 -10.29
CA ALA A 77 10.24 -16.04 -10.41
C ALA A 77 10.80 -16.50 -11.78
N GLY A 78 10.69 -15.62 -12.80
CA GLY A 78 11.25 -15.86 -14.13
C GLY A 78 12.59 -15.17 -14.39
N ASP A 79 12.85 -14.01 -13.78
CA ASP A 79 14.07 -13.22 -14.00
C ASP A 79 14.33 -12.22 -12.86
N VAL A 80 15.27 -12.54 -11.99
CA VAL A 80 15.71 -11.64 -10.89
C VAL A 80 16.25 -10.31 -11.44
N ASN A 81 16.81 -10.31 -12.65
CA ASN A 81 17.34 -9.09 -13.28
C ASN A 81 16.22 -8.08 -13.60
N ALA A 82 14.97 -8.53 -13.76
CA ALA A 82 13.83 -7.62 -13.98
C ALA A 82 13.65 -6.64 -12.80
N THR A 83 13.76 -7.12 -11.56
CA THR A 83 13.67 -6.25 -10.38
C THR A 83 14.90 -5.38 -10.19
N VAL A 84 16.08 -5.87 -10.52
CA VAL A 84 17.30 -5.05 -10.53
C VAL A 84 17.16 -3.88 -11.51
N LYS A 85 16.67 -4.15 -12.72
CA LYS A 85 16.37 -3.10 -13.72
C LYS A 85 15.31 -2.12 -13.24
N LEU A 86 14.25 -2.62 -12.57
CA LEU A 86 13.22 -1.77 -11.99
C LEU A 86 13.81 -0.84 -10.93
N TYR A 87 14.65 -1.37 -10.04
CA TYR A 87 15.34 -0.57 -9.02
C TYR A 87 16.19 0.53 -9.64
N ASP A 88 16.99 0.24 -10.67
CA ASP A 88 17.83 1.23 -11.36
C ASP A 88 16.99 2.37 -11.96
N ARG A 89 15.83 2.06 -12.54
CA ARG A 89 14.90 3.06 -13.08
C ARG A 89 14.24 3.92 -12.02
N LEU A 90 13.99 3.35 -10.83
CA LEU A 90 13.34 4.04 -9.72
C LEU A 90 14.34 4.84 -8.86
N ARG A 91 15.62 4.48 -8.88
CA ARG A 91 16.69 5.12 -8.08
C ARG A 91 16.75 6.64 -8.22
N PRO A 92 16.57 7.26 -9.40
CA PRO A 92 16.58 8.73 -9.52
C PRO A 92 15.43 9.42 -8.74
N TYR A 93 14.37 8.69 -8.36
CA TYR A 93 13.19 9.22 -7.70
C TYR A 93 13.12 8.88 -6.21
N ALA A 94 14.14 8.19 -5.68
CA ALA A 94 14.20 7.78 -4.28
C ALA A 94 15.59 7.98 -3.71
N THR A 95 15.67 8.50 -2.48
CA THR A 95 16.90 8.51 -1.71
C THR A 95 16.97 7.22 -0.88
N THR A 96 18.03 6.44 -1.06
CA THR A 96 18.22 5.17 -0.34
C THR A 96 19.71 4.90 -0.15
N ASP A 97 20.06 4.25 0.94
CA ASP A 97 21.40 3.73 1.24
C ASP A 97 21.57 2.26 0.81
N ILE A 98 20.52 1.62 0.32
CA ILE A 98 20.58 0.26 -0.20
C ILE A 98 21.48 0.22 -1.45
N LYS A 99 22.55 -0.57 -1.38
CA LYS A 99 23.45 -0.80 -2.51
C LYS A 99 22.91 -1.93 -3.40
N MET A 100 23.35 -1.98 -4.63
CA MET A 100 22.91 -3.01 -5.60
C MET A 100 23.18 -4.43 -5.11
N ASN A 101 24.30 -4.66 -4.43
CA ASN A 101 24.63 -5.98 -3.88
C ASN A 101 23.66 -6.37 -2.76
N ASP A 102 23.27 -5.41 -1.91
CA ASP A 102 22.32 -5.63 -0.83
C ASP A 102 20.93 -5.93 -1.39
N LEU A 103 20.52 -5.21 -2.45
CA LEU A 103 19.27 -5.47 -3.15
C LEU A 103 19.22 -6.91 -3.69
N THR A 104 20.29 -7.38 -4.32
CA THR A 104 20.36 -8.73 -4.89
C THR A 104 20.24 -9.79 -3.78
N ALA A 105 20.87 -9.59 -2.63
CA ALA A 105 20.76 -10.45 -1.46
C ALA A 105 19.30 -10.45 -0.92
N LEU A 106 18.72 -9.27 -0.71
CA LEU A 106 17.33 -9.11 -0.27
C LEU A 106 16.34 -9.80 -1.20
N LEU A 107 16.52 -9.70 -2.53
CA LEU A 107 15.64 -10.33 -3.51
C LEU A 107 15.70 -11.85 -3.44
N LYS A 108 16.88 -12.44 -3.16
CA LYS A 108 17.01 -13.87 -2.94
C LYS A 108 16.31 -14.31 -1.67
N ASP A 109 16.50 -13.56 -0.58
CA ASP A 109 15.88 -13.87 0.72
C ASP A 109 14.35 -13.73 0.65
N MET A 110 13.84 -12.72 -0.08
CA MET A 110 12.40 -12.52 -0.29
C MET A 110 11.69 -13.70 -0.97
N GLN A 111 12.39 -14.55 -1.71
CA GLN A 111 11.78 -15.72 -2.30
C GLN A 111 11.27 -16.72 -1.24
N GLY A 112 11.94 -16.77 -0.08
CA GLY A 112 11.53 -17.59 1.07
C GLY A 112 10.49 -16.94 1.98
N TYR A 113 10.16 -15.66 1.79
CA TYR A 113 9.26 -14.93 2.67
C TYR A 113 7.80 -15.12 2.26
N THR A 114 6.97 -15.38 3.25
CA THR A 114 5.51 -15.38 3.09
C THR A 114 4.99 -13.98 3.44
N ASP A 115 4.31 -13.35 2.48
CA ASP A 115 3.61 -12.10 2.72
C ASP A 115 2.38 -12.37 3.60
N LYS A 116 2.36 -11.80 4.81
CA LYS A 116 1.25 -11.91 5.76
C LYS A 116 0.25 -10.76 5.64
N GLY A 117 0.42 -9.92 4.63
CA GLY A 117 -0.44 -8.77 4.40
C GLY A 117 -0.12 -7.57 5.30
N ILE A 118 -1.06 -6.65 5.36
CA ILE A 118 -0.97 -5.42 6.17
C ILE A 118 -1.87 -5.58 7.38
N ILE A 119 -1.31 -5.37 8.56
CA ILE A 119 -2.06 -5.33 9.80
C ILE A 119 -2.61 -3.93 9.98
N THR A 120 -3.91 -3.81 10.24
CA THR A 120 -4.58 -2.55 10.56
C THR A 120 -4.99 -2.55 12.02
N ILE A 121 -4.86 -1.39 12.65
CA ILE A 121 -5.32 -1.17 14.02
C ILE A 121 -6.75 -0.64 13.94
N ASP A 122 -7.67 -1.26 14.64
CA ASP A 122 -9.06 -0.82 14.73
C ASP A 122 -9.17 0.46 15.56
N GLY A 123 -10.23 1.22 15.29
CA GLY A 123 -10.47 2.47 15.99
C GLY A 123 -11.67 3.23 15.44
N THR A 124 -11.94 4.35 16.04
CA THR A 124 -13.06 5.21 15.68
C THR A 124 -12.56 6.57 15.19
N SER A 125 -13.05 7.00 14.02
CA SER A 125 -12.79 8.35 13.52
C SER A 125 -13.91 9.29 13.95
N LYS A 126 -13.55 10.43 14.55
CA LYS A 126 -14.48 11.49 14.92
C LYS A 126 -13.83 12.85 14.81
N ILE A 127 -14.66 13.89 14.73
CA ILE A 127 -14.19 15.27 14.77
C ILE A 127 -13.72 15.60 16.18
N GLY A 128 -12.52 16.14 16.32
CA GLY A 128 -11.89 16.53 17.56
C GLY A 128 -11.05 17.79 17.44
N GLU A 129 -10.44 18.20 18.54
CA GLU A 129 -9.66 19.45 18.69
C GLU A 129 -8.28 19.20 19.30
N LYS A 130 -7.73 17.99 19.17
CA LYS A 130 -6.44 17.63 19.81
C LYS A 130 -5.24 18.45 19.33
N LEU A 131 -5.30 18.99 18.12
CA LEU A 131 -4.23 19.82 17.58
C LEU A 131 -4.17 21.21 18.20
N HIS A 132 -5.18 21.60 19.00
CA HIS A 132 -5.25 22.89 19.71
C HIS A 132 -4.97 24.13 18.83
N ASP A 133 -5.24 24.03 17.53
CA ASP A 133 -5.08 25.13 16.56
C ASP A 133 -6.37 25.95 16.34
N GLY A 134 -7.38 25.71 17.17
CA GLY A 134 -8.71 26.33 17.08
C GLY A 134 -9.59 25.79 15.95
N LYS A 135 -9.17 24.74 15.26
CA LYS A 135 -9.92 24.11 14.17
C LYS A 135 -10.36 22.71 14.55
N LYS A 136 -11.47 22.29 13.94
CA LYS A 136 -11.95 20.91 14.06
C LYS A 136 -11.31 20.04 13.00
N HIS A 137 -10.69 18.93 13.41
CA HIS A 137 -10.04 17.98 12.55
C HIS A 137 -10.66 16.59 12.69
N TRP A 138 -10.60 15.78 11.62
CA TRP A 138 -10.86 14.35 11.73
C TRP A 138 -9.70 13.70 12.47
N GLU A 139 -9.99 13.11 13.63
CA GLU A 139 -9.04 12.40 14.49
C GLU A 139 -9.39 10.92 14.52
N PHE A 140 -8.36 10.07 14.51
CA PHE A 140 -8.50 8.63 14.68
C PHE A 140 -8.15 8.24 16.12
N TYR A 141 -9.08 7.64 16.79
CA TYR A 141 -8.91 7.08 18.14
C TYR A 141 -8.76 5.59 18.03
N MET A 142 -7.52 5.11 18.15
CA MET A 142 -7.23 3.69 18.05
C MET A 142 -7.80 2.92 19.24
N ASP A 143 -8.23 1.70 18.97
CA ASP A 143 -8.57 0.73 19.99
C ASP A 143 -7.31 0.14 20.61
N LYS A 144 -7.22 0.17 21.94
CA LYS A 144 -6.02 -0.27 22.67
C LYS A 144 -5.81 -1.78 22.58
N ASP A 145 -6.88 -2.56 22.63
CA ASP A 145 -6.82 -4.02 22.56
C ASP A 145 -6.40 -4.49 21.16
N SER A 146 -6.91 -3.80 20.13
CA SER A 146 -6.48 -4.01 18.74
C SER A 146 -5.00 -3.66 18.53
N LEU A 147 -4.53 -2.55 19.12
CA LEU A 147 -3.11 -2.17 19.09
C LEU A 147 -2.26 -3.26 19.76
N GLU A 148 -2.62 -3.68 20.98
CA GLU A 148 -1.88 -4.67 21.73
C GLU A 148 -1.82 -6.01 20.99
N THR A 149 -2.93 -6.45 20.41
CA THR A 149 -3.02 -7.66 19.60
C THR A 149 -2.11 -7.56 18.37
N SER A 150 -2.16 -6.43 17.67
CA SER A 150 -1.33 -6.17 16.49
C SER A 150 0.16 -6.16 16.84
N MET A 151 0.53 -5.55 17.97
CA MET A 151 1.91 -5.53 18.46
C MET A 151 2.42 -6.92 18.84
N LYS A 152 1.60 -7.75 19.50
CA LYS A 152 1.94 -9.15 19.81
C LYS A 152 2.14 -9.99 18.55
N GLN A 153 1.35 -9.72 17.50
CA GLN A 153 1.48 -10.41 16.22
C GLN A 153 2.74 -10.00 15.45
N LEU A 154 3.11 -8.72 15.47
CA LEU A 154 4.29 -8.20 14.78
C LEU A 154 5.59 -8.53 15.52
N TYR A 155 5.55 -8.52 16.85
CA TYR A 155 6.72 -8.70 17.72
C TYR A 155 6.51 -9.81 18.74
N PRO A 156 6.40 -11.07 18.30
CA PRO A 156 6.14 -12.20 19.20
C PRO A 156 7.22 -12.39 20.28
N LEU A 157 8.45 -11.90 20.06
CA LEU A 157 9.57 -12.01 21.00
C LEU A 157 9.54 -10.98 22.14
N VAL A 158 8.66 -9.98 22.09
CA VAL A 158 8.53 -8.99 23.19
C VAL A 158 7.81 -9.58 24.40
N GLN A 159 7.18 -10.75 24.27
CA GLN A 159 6.42 -11.39 25.34
C GLN A 159 7.28 -12.05 26.42
N GLU A 160 8.58 -12.33 26.19
CA GLU A 160 9.42 -13.09 27.12
C GLU A 160 10.22 -12.26 28.14
N LYS A 161 10.21 -10.94 28.06
CA LYS A 161 11.00 -10.07 28.95
C LYS A 161 10.20 -9.38 30.06
N GLY A 162 9.00 -9.85 30.35
CA GLY A 162 8.09 -9.28 31.36
C GLY A 162 7.77 -10.24 32.53
N LYS A 163 8.75 -11.06 33.00
CA LYS A 163 8.64 -11.79 34.26
C LYS A 163 9.83 -11.48 35.15
#